data_50bdc9d30621cf3af3da01712ee7e30b
#
_entry.id   50bdc9d30621cf3af3da01712ee7e30b
#
_cell.length_a   1.000
_cell.length_b   1.000
_cell.length_c   1.000
_cell.angle_alpha   90.00
_cell.angle_beta   90.00
_cell.angle_gamma   90.00
#
_symmetry.space_group_name_H-M   'P 1'
#
loop_
_entity.id
_entity.type
_entity.pdbx_description
1 polymer ?
#
loop_
_entity_poly.entity_id
_entity_poly.type
_entity_poly.pdbx_seq_one_letter_code
_entity_poly.pdbx_strand_id
1 'polypeptide(L)'
;MDTTLLIMAAGMGSRFGGLKQIAPIGKNGEILLDYSVYDAVKAGFNKVVFVIKRAIEEDFKAVTAKHIEKMVKTEYVFQETDRLPEGFTCPADREKPWGTAHAVLCCKDVVKEPFAVINADDYYGKTAFLHMADFLRNNSSDYCMVGFRLANTLTENGSVSRGVCEIENGELKSVTERTKIVDCKYTEDDGKSWTPLAPDTVVSMNLWGFMPDLFGYAENGFKEFLKEKINVPKSEYFLPSVVTKLIETGEKRVKVLIAEDKWYGVTYKEDKDMVSAALNKMADEGLYEGI
;
A
#
# COMPACT_ATOMS: atom_id res chain seq x y z
N MET A 1 3.41 22.90 -1.81
CA MET A 1 3.04 22.22 -0.57
C MET A 1 3.78 20.88 -0.56
N ASP A 2 4.45 20.56 0.52
CA ASP A 2 5.16 19.29 0.63
C ASP A 2 4.18 18.14 0.74
N THR A 3 4.49 17.03 0.08
CA THR A 3 3.71 15.79 0.11
C THR A 3 4.63 14.60 0.20
N THR A 4 4.31 13.68 1.10
CA THR A 4 5.11 12.48 1.35
C THR A 4 4.47 11.25 0.73
N LEU A 5 5.28 10.42 0.08
CA LEU A 5 4.93 9.05 -0.25
C LEU A 5 5.47 8.10 0.84
N LEU A 6 4.58 7.48 1.60
CA LEU A 6 4.89 6.48 2.61
C LEU A 6 4.77 5.09 1.99
N ILE A 7 5.83 4.30 2.06
CA ILE A 7 5.91 2.99 1.42
C ILE A 7 6.07 1.90 2.47
N MET A 8 5.09 1.01 2.56
CA MET A 8 5.09 -0.10 3.50
C MET A 8 5.92 -1.27 2.96
N ALA A 9 7.14 -1.43 3.47
CA ALA A 9 8.09 -2.45 3.04
C ALA A 9 8.52 -3.41 4.18
N ALA A 10 7.88 -3.35 5.35
CA ALA A 10 8.17 -4.22 6.50
C ALA A 10 7.56 -5.62 6.39
N GLY A 11 6.72 -5.88 5.38
CA GLY A 11 6.10 -7.19 5.13
C GLY A 11 7.13 -8.24 4.75
N MET A 12 7.08 -9.40 5.42
CA MET A 12 7.88 -10.57 5.01
C MET A 12 7.17 -11.26 3.85
N GLY A 13 7.69 -11.12 2.64
CA GLY A 13 7.25 -11.89 1.47
C GLY A 13 7.53 -13.40 1.63
N SER A 14 6.86 -14.05 2.59
CA SER A 14 7.12 -15.42 3.01
C SER A 14 6.95 -16.48 1.90
N ARG A 15 6.30 -16.11 0.80
CA ARG A 15 6.06 -17.00 -0.36
C ARG A 15 7.15 -16.92 -1.43
N PHE A 16 8.03 -15.92 -1.37
CA PHE A 16 8.98 -15.62 -2.46
C PHE A 16 10.42 -16.12 -2.19
N GLY A 17 10.74 -16.54 -0.96
CA GLY A 17 12.06 -17.06 -0.59
C GLY A 17 13.18 -16.02 -0.53
N GLY A 18 12.82 -14.70 -0.40
CA GLY A 18 13.79 -13.60 -0.30
C GLY A 18 13.07 -12.25 -0.13
N LEU A 19 13.82 -11.14 -0.17
CA LEU A 19 13.27 -9.79 -0.12
C LEU A 19 12.62 -9.45 -1.48
N LYS A 20 11.35 -9.82 -1.62
CA LYS A 20 10.54 -9.64 -2.84
C LYS A 20 10.54 -8.17 -3.30
N GLN A 21 10.53 -7.24 -2.35
CA GLN A 21 10.43 -5.80 -2.59
C GLN A 21 11.62 -5.20 -3.34
N ILE A 22 12.78 -5.88 -3.31
CA ILE A 22 14.02 -5.43 -3.96
C ILE A 22 14.48 -6.36 -5.08
N ALA A 23 13.62 -7.28 -5.53
CA ALA A 23 13.93 -8.15 -6.67
C ALA A 23 13.95 -7.34 -7.98
N PRO A 24 15.02 -7.44 -8.78
CA PRO A 24 15.10 -6.73 -10.07
C PRO A 24 13.98 -7.14 -11.02
N ILE A 25 13.36 -6.15 -11.65
CA ILE A 25 12.28 -6.28 -12.63
C ILE A 25 12.69 -5.66 -13.98
N GLY A 26 13.34 -4.50 -13.95
CA GLY A 26 13.77 -3.77 -15.13
C GLY A 26 15.08 -4.29 -15.73
N LYS A 27 15.38 -3.86 -16.98
CA LYS A 27 16.54 -4.29 -17.79
C LYS A 27 17.88 -3.90 -17.17
N ASN A 28 17.93 -2.78 -16.43
CA ASN A 28 19.16 -2.27 -15.82
C ASN A 28 19.22 -2.56 -14.32
N GLY A 29 18.33 -3.40 -13.81
CA GLY A 29 18.26 -3.79 -12.42
C GLY A 29 17.29 -2.97 -11.57
N GLU A 30 16.42 -2.20 -12.21
CA GLU A 30 15.35 -1.45 -11.55
C GLU A 30 14.43 -2.42 -10.81
N ILE A 31 13.98 -2.02 -9.62
CA ILE A 31 12.98 -2.72 -8.82
C ILE A 31 11.59 -2.11 -9.05
N LEU A 32 10.54 -2.81 -8.65
CA LEU A 32 9.16 -2.32 -8.83
C LEU A 32 8.92 -0.95 -8.19
N LEU A 33 9.57 -0.69 -7.06
CA LEU A 33 9.52 0.58 -6.36
C LEU A 33 10.12 1.75 -7.14
N ASP A 34 11.13 1.52 -7.97
CA ASP A 34 11.75 2.60 -8.75
C ASP A 34 10.71 3.25 -9.66
N TYR A 35 9.86 2.46 -10.30
CA TYR A 35 8.76 2.93 -11.16
C TYR A 35 7.68 3.67 -10.37
N SER A 36 7.23 3.12 -9.24
CA SER A 36 6.23 3.77 -8.38
C SER A 36 6.73 5.09 -7.81
N VAL A 37 7.99 5.16 -7.38
CA VAL A 37 8.60 6.40 -6.88
C VAL A 37 8.80 7.41 -8.01
N TYR A 38 9.22 6.96 -9.19
CA TYR A 38 9.36 7.84 -10.35
C TYR A 38 8.02 8.52 -10.69
N ASP A 39 6.94 7.74 -10.79
CA ASP A 39 5.61 8.28 -11.07
C ASP A 39 5.14 9.26 -9.98
N ALA A 40 5.39 8.93 -8.71
CA ALA A 40 5.06 9.81 -7.60
C ALA A 40 5.85 11.13 -7.65
N VAL A 41 7.16 11.09 -7.91
CA VAL A 41 8.00 12.30 -8.03
C VAL A 41 7.53 13.16 -9.20
N LYS A 42 7.23 12.56 -10.35
CA LYS A 42 6.66 13.28 -11.50
C LYS A 42 5.28 13.88 -11.21
N ALA A 43 4.49 13.26 -10.34
CA ALA A 43 3.22 13.82 -9.87
C ALA A 43 3.40 14.95 -8.83
N GLY A 44 4.61 15.11 -8.27
CA GLY A 44 4.97 16.19 -7.36
C GLY A 44 5.15 15.80 -5.88
N PHE A 45 5.25 14.50 -5.57
CA PHE A 45 5.74 14.07 -4.26
C PHE A 45 7.23 14.43 -4.13
N ASN A 46 7.63 15.00 -3.01
CA ASN A 46 8.98 15.52 -2.79
C ASN A 46 9.71 14.88 -1.61
N LYS A 47 9.09 13.87 -1.00
CA LYS A 47 9.66 13.07 0.08
C LYS A 47 9.12 11.65 0.00
N VAL A 48 9.98 10.67 0.25
CA VAL A 48 9.65 9.26 0.41
C VAL A 48 10.02 8.80 1.82
N VAL A 49 9.11 8.08 2.48
CA VAL A 49 9.37 7.46 3.78
C VAL A 49 9.15 5.96 3.65
N PHE A 50 10.22 5.18 3.78
CA PHE A 50 10.13 3.72 3.82
C PHE A 50 9.89 3.22 5.22
N VAL A 51 8.87 2.37 5.39
CA VAL A 51 8.66 1.61 6.62
C VAL A 51 9.23 0.21 6.41
N ILE A 52 10.32 -0.08 7.09
CA ILE A 52 11.05 -1.34 6.97
C ILE A 52 11.24 -2.00 8.34
N LYS A 53 11.76 -3.23 8.36
CA LYS A 53 12.35 -3.84 9.56
C LYS A 53 13.83 -3.51 9.64
N ARG A 54 14.35 -3.36 10.85
CA ARG A 54 15.78 -3.11 11.06
C ARG A 54 16.65 -4.24 10.50
N ALA A 55 16.14 -5.47 10.54
CA ALA A 55 16.84 -6.64 10.02
C ALA A 55 17.15 -6.62 8.52
N ILE A 56 16.46 -5.76 7.74
CA ILE A 56 16.68 -5.65 6.28
C ILE A 56 17.26 -4.28 5.87
N GLU A 57 17.65 -3.45 6.84
CA GLU A 57 18.04 -2.06 6.60
C GLU A 57 19.18 -1.92 5.60
N GLU A 58 20.27 -2.67 5.80
CA GLU A 58 21.47 -2.57 4.95
C GLU A 58 21.18 -2.99 3.51
N ASP A 59 20.54 -4.16 3.32
CA ASP A 59 20.20 -4.67 1.99
C ASP A 59 19.21 -3.77 1.28
N PHE A 60 18.19 -3.28 1.99
CA PHE A 60 17.17 -2.41 1.43
C PHE A 60 17.77 -1.06 0.99
N LYS A 61 18.58 -0.43 1.83
CA LYS A 61 19.29 0.82 1.50
C LYS A 61 20.27 0.64 0.34
N ALA A 62 21.01 -0.46 0.28
CA ALA A 62 21.93 -0.73 -0.81
C ALA A 62 21.25 -0.79 -2.19
N VAL A 63 19.98 -1.16 -2.23
CA VAL A 63 19.18 -1.18 -3.48
C VAL A 63 18.53 0.17 -3.74
N THR A 64 17.85 0.76 -2.77
CA THR A 64 17.15 2.06 -2.94
C THR A 64 18.10 3.23 -3.22
N ALA A 65 19.33 3.20 -2.70
CA ALA A 65 20.34 4.21 -2.97
C ALA A 65 20.80 4.26 -4.45
N LYS A 66 20.55 3.21 -5.23
CA LYS A 66 20.96 3.19 -6.64
C LYS A 66 20.17 4.20 -7.48
N HIS A 67 18.87 4.27 -7.26
CA HIS A 67 17.93 5.08 -8.04
C HIS A 67 17.12 6.03 -7.15
N ILE A 68 16.39 5.55 -6.17
CA ILE A 68 15.39 6.33 -5.42
C ILE A 68 16.00 7.49 -4.64
N GLU A 69 17.08 7.26 -3.89
CA GLU A 69 17.72 8.33 -3.11
C GLU A 69 18.33 9.45 -3.97
N LYS A 70 18.54 9.18 -5.26
CA LYS A 70 19.00 10.20 -6.22
C LYS A 70 17.85 11.03 -6.78
N MET A 71 16.63 10.49 -6.77
CA MET A 71 15.44 11.14 -7.32
C MET A 71 14.74 12.04 -6.31
N VAL A 72 14.74 11.65 -5.02
CA VAL A 72 13.90 12.29 -4.01
C VAL A 72 14.48 12.16 -2.60
N LYS A 73 14.16 13.13 -1.73
CA LYS A 73 14.48 13.04 -0.30
C LYS A 73 13.89 11.78 0.29
N THR A 74 14.72 10.93 0.90
CA THR A 74 14.33 9.63 1.42
C THR A 74 14.62 9.52 2.92
N GLU A 75 13.66 8.99 3.68
CA GLU A 75 13.80 8.67 5.09
C GLU A 75 13.39 7.21 5.36
N TYR A 76 13.97 6.61 6.40
CA TYR A 76 13.69 5.21 6.80
C TYR A 76 13.14 5.18 8.22
N VAL A 77 12.02 4.49 8.39
CA VAL A 77 11.34 4.29 9.66
C VAL A 77 11.23 2.80 9.92
N PHE A 78 11.37 2.41 11.18
CA PHE A 78 11.38 0.99 11.54
C PHE A 78 10.07 0.59 12.21
N GLN A 79 9.46 -0.46 11.68
CA GLN A 79 8.32 -1.15 12.29
C GLN A 79 8.83 -2.34 13.08
N GLU A 80 9.02 -2.16 14.39
CA GLU A 80 9.41 -3.21 15.31
C GLU A 80 8.25 -3.63 16.20
N THR A 81 8.24 -4.88 16.67
CA THR A 81 7.12 -5.42 17.47
C THR A 81 7.03 -4.81 18.87
N ASP A 82 8.13 -4.31 19.41
CA ASP A 82 8.24 -3.65 20.71
C ASP A 82 7.94 -2.14 20.67
N ARG A 83 7.74 -1.56 19.47
CA ARG A 83 7.37 -0.15 19.31
C ARG A 83 5.88 0.05 19.63
N LEU A 84 5.56 0.03 20.91
CA LEU A 84 4.20 0.13 21.45
C LEU A 84 3.97 1.47 22.16
N PRO A 85 2.70 1.91 22.29
CA PRO A 85 2.35 3.04 23.15
C PRO A 85 2.69 2.75 24.62
N GLU A 86 2.87 3.81 25.40
CA GLU A 86 3.09 3.71 26.85
C GLU A 86 1.98 2.88 27.54
N GLY A 87 2.39 2.01 28.47
CA GLY A 87 1.50 1.12 29.20
C GLY A 87 1.28 -0.25 28.56
N PHE A 88 1.87 -0.51 27.40
CA PHE A 88 1.81 -1.83 26.74
C PHE A 88 3.20 -2.46 26.65
N THR A 89 3.26 -3.79 26.83
CA THR A 89 4.49 -4.58 26.69
C THR A 89 4.28 -5.65 25.64
N CYS A 90 5.22 -5.76 24.69
CA CYS A 90 5.16 -6.76 23.63
C CYS A 90 5.29 -8.17 24.24
N PRO A 91 4.39 -9.11 23.93
CA PRO A 91 4.57 -10.51 24.29
C PRO A 91 5.90 -11.06 23.78
N ALA A 92 6.59 -11.85 24.61
CA ALA A 92 7.94 -12.35 24.30
C ALA A 92 8.00 -13.29 23.07
N ASP A 93 6.88 -13.93 22.74
CA ASP A 93 6.72 -14.83 21.59
C ASP A 93 6.17 -14.14 20.33
N ARG A 94 6.04 -12.81 20.36
CA ARG A 94 5.50 -12.05 19.23
C ARG A 94 6.54 -11.84 18.14
N GLU A 95 6.36 -12.53 17.01
CA GLU A 95 7.21 -12.39 15.81
C GLU A 95 6.57 -11.54 14.70
N LYS A 96 5.23 -11.61 14.60
CA LYS A 96 4.49 -10.94 13.51
C LYS A 96 4.35 -9.44 13.80
N PRO A 97 4.63 -8.55 12.82
CA PRO A 97 4.32 -7.12 12.93
C PRO A 97 2.85 -6.87 13.25
N TRP A 98 2.56 -5.72 13.87
CA TRP A 98 1.21 -5.37 14.31
C TRP A 98 0.25 -4.93 13.20
N GLY A 99 0.65 -5.02 11.93
CA GLY A 99 -0.19 -4.73 10.77
C GLY A 99 0.10 -3.38 10.13
N THR A 100 -0.66 -3.07 9.06
CA THR A 100 -0.42 -1.92 8.18
C THR A 100 -0.73 -0.57 8.84
N ALA A 101 -1.72 -0.50 9.72
CA ALA A 101 -1.98 0.74 10.48
C ALA A 101 -0.85 1.07 11.46
N HIS A 102 -0.25 0.05 12.09
CA HIS A 102 0.91 0.26 12.94
C HIS A 102 2.14 0.69 12.12
N ALA A 103 2.34 0.13 10.93
CA ALA A 103 3.41 0.57 10.03
C ALA A 103 3.30 2.08 9.74
N VAL A 104 2.12 2.55 9.38
CA VAL A 104 1.84 3.98 9.15
C VAL A 104 2.07 4.78 10.43
N LEU A 105 1.56 4.33 11.56
CA LEU A 105 1.70 5.01 12.86
C LEU A 105 3.17 5.20 13.27
N CYS A 106 4.06 4.29 12.89
CA CYS A 106 5.50 4.43 13.13
C CYS A 106 6.08 5.70 12.49
N CYS A 107 5.43 6.30 11.49
CA CYS A 107 5.90 7.48 10.77
C CYS A 107 5.43 8.80 11.37
N LYS A 108 4.65 8.81 12.47
CA LYS A 108 4.04 10.01 13.05
C LYS A 108 5.02 11.14 13.39
N ASP A 109 6.27 10.80 13.69
CA ASP A 109 7.29 11.78 14.08
C ASP A 109 8.00 12.41 12.86
N VAL A 110 8.00 11.73 11.72
CA VAL A 110 8.72 12.15 10.52
C VAL A 110 7.81 12.69 9.41
N VAL A 111 6.51 12.36 9.42
CA VAL A 111 5.53 12.83 8.44
C VAL A 111 4.59 13.83 9.10
N LYS A 112 4.64 15.09 8.66
CA LYS A 112 3.84 16.21 9.20
C LYS A 112 2.98 16.89 8.11
N GLU A 113 3.23 16.56 6.87
CA GLU A 113 2.56 17.02 5.65
C GLU A 113 1.52 15.98 5.17
N PRO A 114 0.59 16.35 4.25
CA PRO A 114 -0.26 15.38 3.57
C PRO A 114 0.55 14.27 2.91
N PHE A 115 0.04 13.06 2.96
CA PHE A 115 0.81 11.90 2.50
C PHE A 115 -0.05 10.82 1.84
N ALA A 116 0.56 10.11 0.90
CA ALA A 116 0.01 8.87 0.36
C ALA A 116 0.67 7.65 0.99
N VAL A 117 -0.06 6.55 1.04
CA VAL A 117 0.44 5.25 1.51
C VAL A 117 0.30 4.23 0.39
N ILE A 118 1.38 3.47 0.13
CA ILE A 118 1.40 2.36 -0.84
C ILE A 118 2.08 1.11 -0.25
N ASN A 119 1.85 -0.03 -0.90
CA ASN A 119 2.63 -1.24 -0.69
C ASN A 119 3.93 -1.19 -1.52
N ALA A 120 4.99 -1.79 -1.01
CA ALA A 120 6.30 -1.83 -1.66
C ALA A 120 6.39 -2.80 -2.85
N ASP A 121 5.45 -3.72 -2.98
CA ASP A 121 5.46 -4.80 -3.97
C ASP A 121 4.39 -4.62 -5.08
N ASP A 122 3.88 -3.39 -5.20
CA ASP A 122 2.83 -3.02 -6.15
C ASP A 122 3.27 -1.88 -7.07
N TYR A 123 2.88 -1.97 -8.34
CA TYR A 123 2.97 -0.89 -9.32
C TYR A 123 1.56 -0.32 -9.56
N TYR A 124 1.41 0.99 -9.39
CA TYR A 124 0.12 1.67 -9.41
C TYR A 124 -0.16 2.44 -10.70
N GLY A 125 0.88 2.84 -11.42
CA GLY A 125 0.79 3.61 -12.64
C GLY A 125 0.73 5.13 -12.43
N LYS A 126 1.02 5.84 -13.50
CA LYS A 126 1.20 7.30 -13.52
C LYS A 126 -0.08 8.05 -13.12
N THR A 127 -1.25 7.65 -13.66
CA THR A 127 -2.50 8.41 -13.43
C THR A 127 -2.95 8.29 -11.98
N ALA A 128 -2.69 7.15 -11.33
CA ALA A 128 -2.97 6.95 -9.92
C ALA A 128 -2.26 7.99 -9.03
N PHE A 129 -0.95 8.22 -9.28
CA PHE A 129 -0.19 9.21 -8.52
C PHE A 129 -0.58 10.66 -8.88
N LEU A 130 -0.94 10.95 -10.13
CA LEU A 130 -1.42 12.28 -10.53
C LEU A 130 -2.72 12.64 -9.80
N HIS A 131 -3.70 11.74 -9.78
CA HIS A 131 -4.95 11.95 -9.04
C HIS A 131 -4.73 12.09 -7.54
N MET A 132 -3.87 11.25 -6.97
CA MET A 132 -3.51 11.32 -5.56
C MET A 132 -2.87 12.65 -5.19
N ALA A 133 -1.85 13.08 -5.95
CA ALA A 133 -1.14 14.33 -5.70
C ALA A 133 -2.03 15.56 -5.87
N ASP A 134 -2.91 15.56 -6.87
CA ASP A 134 -3.88 16.64 -7.07
C ASP A 134 -4.83 16.75 -5.87
N PHE A 135 -5.38 15.63 -5.41
CA PHE A 135 -6.26 15.60 -4.24
C PHE A 135 -5.55 16.12 -2.99
N LEU A 136 -4.37 15.61 -2.67
CA LEU A 136 -3.63 15.97 -1.45
C LEU A 136 -3.24 17.44 -1.42
N ARG A 137 -2.96 18.07 -2.58
CA ARG A 137 -2.61 19.50 -2.67
C ARG A 137 -3.81 20.41 -2.54
N ASN A 138 -4.99 19.96 -2.97
CA ASN A 138 -6.20 20.80 -3.03
C ASN A 138 -7.19 20.52 -1.90
N ASN A 139 -6.87 19.58 -1.01
CA ASN A 139 -7.73 19.22 0.13
C ASN A 139 -6.99 19.40 1.45
N SER A 140 -7.72 19.72 2.53
CA SER A 140 -7.15 19.94 3.86
C SER A 140 -7.81 19.12 4.97
N SER A 141 -8.87 18.37 4.69
CA SER A 141 -9.68 17.72 5.73
C SER A 141 -10.07 16.28 5.43
N ASP A 142 -10.43 15.99 4.19
CA ASP A 142 -10.92 14.66 3.80
C ASP A 142 -9.75 13.74 3.44
N TYR A 143 -10.01 12.45 3.44
CA TYR A 143 -9.09 11.43 2.95
C TYR A 143 -9.50 11.00 1.54
N CYS A 144 -8.63 10.25 0.88
CA CYS A 144 -8.96 9.62 -0.39
C CYS A 144 -8.34 8.24 -0.52
N MET A 145 -8.83 7.50 -1.47
CA MET A 145 -8.17 6.31 -1.99
C MET A 145 -8.19 6.34 -3.52
N VAL A 146 -7.20 5.72 -4.14
CA VAL A 146 -7.26 5.41 -5.55
C VAL A 146 -7.76 3.98 -5.70
N GLY A 147 -8.92 3.84 -6.36
CA GLY A 147 -9.51 2.58 -6.71
C GLY A 147 -9.12 2.16 -8.12
N PHE A 148 -9.06 0.86 -8.35
CA PHE A 148 -8.78 0.26 -9.65
C PHE A 148 -9.97 -0.57 -10.11
N ARG A 149 -10.18 -0.69 -11.42
CA ARG A 149 -11.15 -1.64 -11.96
C ARG A 149 -10.67 -3.07 -11.70
N LEU A 150 -11.53 -3.93 -11.21
CA LEU A 150 -11.18 -5.33 -10.88
C LEU A 150 -10.45 -6.02 -12.03
N ALA A 151 -10.96 -5.87 -13.24
CA ALA A 151 -10.34 -6.47 -14.44
C ALA A 151 -8.88 -6.05 -14.65
N ASN A 152 -8.48 -4.84 -14.19
CA ASN A 152 -7.11 -4.34 -14.31
C ASN A 152 -6.19 -4.83 -13.20
N THR A 153 -6.66 -5.69 -12.28
CA THR A 153 -5.91 -6.17 -11.12
C THR A 153 -5.82 -7.70 -11.00
N LEU A 154 -6.32 -8.41 -12.00
CA LEU A 154 -6.30 -9.88 -12.03
C LEU A 154 -4.98 -10.41 -12.58
N THR A 155 -4.68 -11.67 -12.25
CA THR A 155 -3.58 -12.46 -12.83
C THR A 155 -4.13 -13.73 -13.46
N GLU A 156 -3.43 -14.25 -14.49
CA GLU A 156 -3.73 -15.55 -15.11
C GLU A 156 -3.18 -16.73 -14.28
N ASN A 157 -2.34 -16.46 -13.27
CA ASN A 157 -1.60 -17.48 -12.52
C ASN A 157 -2.31 -17.98 -11.27
N GLY A 158 -3.57 -17.55 -11.04
CA GLY A 158 -4.33 -18.05 -9.90
C GLY A 158 -5.32 -17.05 -9.30
N SER A 159 -5.69 -17.27 -8.05
CA SER A 159 -6.61 -16.40 -7.34
C SER A 159 -5.91 -15.19 -6.73
N VAL A 160 -6.62 -14.09 -6.63
CA VAL A 160 -6.17 -12.86 -5.97
C VAL A 160 -7.09 -12.49 -4.81
N SER A 161 -6.56 -11.72 -3.85
CA SER A 161 -7.35 -11.05 -2.80
C SER A 161 -7.49 -9.57 -3.13
N ARG A 162 -8.70 -9.02 -3.00
CA ARG A 162 -8.99 -7.60 -3.27
C ARG A 162 -10.00 -7.03 -2.28
N GLY A 163 -9.78 -5.81 -1.86
CA GLY A 163 -10.77 -5.03 -1.11
C GLY A 163 -11.83 -4.48 -2.06
N VAL A 164 -12.98 -5.16 -2.15
CA VAL A 164 -14.12 -4.68 -2.95
C VAL A 164 -14.75 -3.47 -2.29
N CYS A 165 -14.83 -2.36 -3.03
CA CYS A 165 -15.31 -1.08 -2.52
C CYS A 165 -16.80 -0.89 -2.79
N GLU A 166 -17.53 -0.45 -1.78
CA GLU A 166 -18.87 0.12 -1.92
C GLU A 166 -18.76 1.64 -1.96
N ILE A 167 -19.31 2.24 -3.00
CA ILE A 167 -19.14 3.69 -3.29
C ILE A 167 -20.51 4.32 -3.49
N GLU A 168 -20.71 5.44 -2.82
CA GLU A 168 -21.91 6.26 -3.00
C GLU A 168 -21.50 7.72 -3.20
N ASN A 169 -22.01 8.37 -4.27
CA ASN A 169 -21.70 9.76 -4.62
C ASN A 169 -20.20 10.07 -4.74
N GLY A 170 -19.39 9.06 -5.15
CA GLY A 170 -17.93 9.16 -5.27
C GLY A 170 -17.19 9.13 -3.92
N GLU A 171 -17.86 8.75 -2.86
CA GLU A 171 -17.29 8.52 -1.52
C GLU A 171 -17.32 7.04 -1.16
N LEU A 172 -16.27 6.59 -0.51
CA LEU A 172 -16.17 5.23 0.01
C LEU A 172 -17.13 5.04 1.17
N LYS A 173 -17.93 3.98 1.14
CA LYS A 173 -18.80 3.56 2.26
C LYS A 173 -18.21 2.38 3.01
N SER A 174 -17.71 1.40 2.28
CA SER A 174 -17.10 0.22 2.88
C SER A 174 -16.06 -0.40 1.94
N VAL A 175 -15.16 -1.20 2.54
CA VAL A 175 -14.24 -2.08 1.82
C VAL A 175 -14.38 -3.47 2.37
N THR A 176 -14.75 -4.41 1.52
CA THR A 176 -14.87 -5.82 1.91
C THR A 176 -13.77 -6.63 1.26
N GLU A 177 -12.88 -7.20 2.07
CA GLU A 177 -11.82 -8.08 1.56
C GLU A 177 -12.41 -9.39 1.04
N ARG A 178 -12.17 -9.68 -0.25
CA ARG A 178 -12.49 -10.95 -0.90
C ARG A 178 -11.20 -11.70 -1.15
N THR A 179 -10.97 -12.76 -0.40
CA THR A 179 -9.66 -13.43 -0.33
C THR A 179 -9.38 -14.40 -1.48
N LYS A 180 -10.39 -14.73 -2.29
CA LYS A 180 -10.26 -15.66 -3.41
C LYS A 180 -11.12 -15.21 -4.58
N ILE A 181 -10.51 -14.45 -5.49
CA ILE A 181 -11.14 -13.98 -6.74
C ILE A 181 -10.43 -14.62 -7.92
N VAL A 182 -11.20 -15.16 -8.87
CA VAL A 182 -10.76 -15.71 -10.16
C VAL A 182 -11.75 -15.26 -11.24
N ASP A 183 -11.27 -14.75 -12.37
CA ASP A 183 -12.12 -14.37 -13.52
C ASP A 183 -13.35 -13.52 -13.13
N CYS A 184 -13.15 -12.49 -12.32
CA CYS A 184 -14.22 -11.63 -11.79
C CYS A 184 -15.32 -12.39 -11.03
N LYS A 185 -14.97 -13.44 -10.31
CA LYS A 185 -15.86 -14.16 -9.39
C LYS A 185 -15.13 -14.43 -8.09
N TYR A 186 -15.82 -14.34 -6.97
CA TYR A 186 -15.24 -14.69 -5.67
C TYR A 186 -15.97 -15.85 -5.02
N THR A 187 -15.27 -16.54 -4.12
CA THR A 187 -15.82 -17.60 -3.28
C THR A 187 -15.47 -17.35 -1.81
N GLU A 188 -16.38 -17.73 -0.92
CA GLU A 188 -16.19 -17.69 0.54
C GLU A 188 -16.23 -19.08 1.16
N ASP A 189 -16.44 -20.13 0.36
CA ASP A 189 -16.63 -21.51 0.76
C ASP A 189 -15.68 -22.49 0.03
N ASP A 190 -14.42 -22.03 -0.21
CA ASP A 190 -13.35 -22.77 -0.88
C ASP A 190 -13.70 -23.27 -2.29
N GLY A 191 -14.55 -22.53 -3.00
CA GLY A 191 -14.86 -22.79 -4.40
C GLY A 191 -16.09 -23.67 -4.62
N LYS A 192 -16.90 -23.94 -3.60
CA LYS A 192 -18.16 -24.65 -3.75
C LYS A 192 -19.22 -23.79 -4.43
N SER A 193 -19.21 -22.48 -4.13
CA SER A 193 -20.04 -21.49 -4.82
C SER A 193 -19.22 -20.29 -5.27
N TRP A 194 -19.64 -19.65 -6.35
CA TRP A 194 -18.96 -18.49 -6.92
C TRP A 194 -19.97 -17.37 -7.16
N THR A 195 -19.66 -16.19 -6.62
CA THR A 195 -20.47 -14.99 -6.82
C THR A 195 -19.78 -14.08 -7.84
N PRO A 196 -20.47 -13.69 -8.93
CA PRO A 196 -19.87 -12.81 -9.95
C PRO A 196 -19.69 -11.38 -9.41
N LEU A 197 -18.65 -10.74 -9.89
CA LEU A 197 -18.39 -9.31 -9.77
C LEU A 197 -18.33 -8.71 -11.17
N ALA A 198 -18.80 -7.47 -11.33
CA ALA A 198 -18.63 -6.77 -12.59
C ALA A 198 -17.13 -6.49 -12.85
N PRO A 199 -16.64 -6.59 -14.09
CA PRO A 199 -15.23 -6.29 -14.42
C PRO A 199 -14.79 -4.88 -14.05
N ASP A 200 -15.72 -3.92 -14.02
CA ASP A 200 -15.54 -2.53 -13.62
C ASP A 200 -15.77 -2.26 -12.13
N THR A 201 -16.05 -3.32 -11.33
CA THR A 201 -16.10 -3.20 -9.86
C THR A 201 -14.84 -2.54 -9.36
N VAL A 202 -14.98 -1.51 -8.54
CA VAL A 202 -13.85 -0.80 -7.94
C VAL A 202 -13.29 -1.57 -6.78
N VAL A 203 -11.97 -1.76 -6.79
CA VAL A 203 -11.23 -2.45 -5.74
C VAL A 203 -10.12 -1.58 -5.18
N SER A 204 -9.85 -1.73 -3.89
CA SER A 204 -8.71 -1.12 -3.21
C SER A 204 -7.45 -1.97 -3.43
N MET A 205 -6.36 -1.30 -3.78
CA MET A 205 -5.01 -1.85 -3.85
C MET A 205 -4.07 -1.20 -2.83
N ASN A 206 -4.63 -0.69 -1.71
CA ASN A 206 -3.91 0.01 -0.65
C ASN A 206 -3.19 1.30 -1.07
N LEU A 207 -3.68 2.00 -2.09
CA LEU A 207 -3.24 3.36 -2.40
C LEU A 207 -4.18 4.36 -1.73
N TRP A 208 -3.74 4.89 -0.60
CA TRP A 208 -4.51 5.79 0.27
C TRP A 208 -3.86 7.16 0.36
N GLY A 209 -4.68 8.21 0.48
CA GLY A 209 -4.25 9.58 0.72
C GLY A 209 -4.82 10.14 2.03
N PHE A 210 -3.97 10.70 2.86
CA PHE A 210 -4.29 11.13 4.21
C PHE A 210 -3.75 12.50 4.56
N MET A 211 -4.41 13.13 5.53
CA MET A 211 -3.89 14.28 6.27
C MET A 211 -3.19 13.79 7.56
N PRO A 212 -2.27 14.58 8.13
CA PRO A 212 -1.49 14.18 9.31
C PRO A 212 -2.32 13.83 10.55
N ASP A 213 -3.57 14.26 10.63
CA ASP A 213 -4.47 13.94 11.74
C ASP A 213 -4.82 12.43 11.83
N LEU A 214 -4.59 11.66 10.73
CA LEU A 214 -4.70 10.21 10.76
C LEU A 214 -3.87 9.58 11.89
N PHE A 215 -2.69 10.12 12.20
CA PHE A 215 -1.82 9.56 13.23
C PHE A 215 -2.50 9.57 14.61
N GLY A 216 -3.28 10.60 14.92
CA GLY A 216 -4.05 10.66 16.17
C GLY A 216 -5.13 9.59 16.24
N TYR A 217 -5.88 9.43 15.18
CA TYR A 217 -6.92 8.39 15.07
C TYR A 217 -6.32 6.98 15.12
N ALA A 218 -5.23 6.75 14.37
CA ALA A 218 -4.54 5.46 14.34
C ALA A 218 -3.93 5.10 15.70
N GLU A 219 -3.35 6.06 16.44
CA GLU A 219 -2.78 5.82 17.76
C GLU A 219 -3.84 5.45 18.79
N ASN A 220 -4.97 6.16 18.79
CA ASN A 220 -6.08 5.86 19.70
C ASN A 220 -6.68 4.47 19.37
N GLY A 221 -6.93 4.19 18.10
CA GLY A 221 -7.43 2.89 17.67
C GLY A 221 -6.43 1.75 17.96
N PHE A 222 -5.12 2.00 17.87
CA PHE A 222 -4.11 1.01 18.21
C PHE A 222 -4.09 0.67 19.71
N LYS A 223 -4.27 1.67 20.59
CA LYS A 223 -4.41 1.42 22.02
C LYS A 223 -5.63 0.54 22.33
N GLU A 224 -6.78 0.79 21.69
CA GLU A 224 -7.95 -0.07 21.85
C GLU A 224 -7.72 -1.48 21.31
N PHE A 225 -7.14 -1.60 20.11
CA PHE A 225 -6.75 -2.89 19.54
C PHE A 225 -5.82 -3.69 20.49
N LEU A 226 -4.84 -3.05 21.10
CA LEU A 226 -3.90 -3.72 22.01
C LEU A 226 -4.59 -4.21 23.30
N LYS A 227 -5.53 -3.46 23.86
CA LYS A 227 -6.30 -3.91 25.04
C LYS A 227 -7.00 -5.26 24.80
N GLU A 228 -7.49 -5.49 23.58
CA GLU A 228 -8.24 -6.68 23.25
C GLU A 228 -7.39 -7.80 22.64
N LYS A 229 -6.38 -7.44 21.85
CA LYS A 229 -5.70 -8.36 20.92
C LYS A 229 -4.20 -8.53 21.17
N ILE A 230 -3.60 -7.88 22.17
CA ILE A 230 -2.14 -7.94 22.40
C ILE A 230 -1.64 -9.38 22.58
N ASN A 231 -2.41 -10.22 23.28
CA ASN A 231 -2.07 -11.63 23.54
C ASN A 231 -2.63 -12.60 22.48
N VAL A 232 -3.26 -12.10 21.41
CA VAL A 232 -3.75 -12.94 20.32
C VAL A 232 -2.63 -13.13 19.29
N PRO A 233 -2.08 -14.34 19.15
CA PRO A 233 -1.01 -14.60 18.17
C PRO A 233 -1.42 -14.18 16.78
N LYS A 234 -0.50 -13.52 16.06
CA LYS A 234 -0.67 -13.07 14.68
C LYS A 234 -1.82 -12.07 14.42
N SER A 235 -2.43 -11.49 15.48
CA SER A 235 -3.40 -10.39 15.30
C SER A 235 -2.75 -9.21 14.59
N GLU A 236 -3.49 -8.51 13.73
CA GLU A 236 -3.01 -7.35 12.99
C GLU A 236 -4.00 -6.20 13.04
N TYR A 237 -3.49 -5.00 13.22
CA TYR A 237 -4.20 -3.75 13.14
C TYR A 237 -4.05 -3.18 11.72
N PHE A 238 -5.10 -3.34 10.92
CA PHE A 238 -5.08 -3.01 9.50
C PHE A 238 -5.46 -1.54 9.24
N LEU A 239 -4.79 -0.91 8.29
CA LEU A 239 -5.11 0.46 7.86
C LEU A 239 -6.56 0.60 7.33
N PRO A 240 -7.07 -0.32 6.49
CA PRO A 240 -8.48 -0.26 6.10
C PRO A 240 -9.48 -0.28 7.25
N SER A 241 -9.18 -0.96 8.36
CA SER A 241 -10.08 -0.96 9.52
C SER A 241 -10.13 0.38 10.26
N VAL A 242 -9.02 1.13 10.26
CA VAL A 242 -8.99 2.51 10.77
C VAL A 242 -9.89 3.39 9.91
N VAL A 243 -9.73 3.29 8.58
CA VAL A 243 -10.54 4.06 7.62
C VAL A 243 -12.02 3.74 7.74
N THR A 244 -12.39 2.46 7.80
CA THR A 244 -13.78 2.02 7.98
C THR A 244 -14.40 2.62 9.25
N LYS A 245 -13.69 2.56 10.38
CA LYS A 245 -14.16 3.14 11.63
C LYS A 245 -14.42 4.65 11.51
N LEU A 246 -13.52 5.39 10.84
CA LEU A 246 -13.67 6.84 10.66
C LEU A 246 -14.86 7.20 9.76
N ILE A 247 -15.16 6.37 8.75
CA ILE A 247 -16.36 6.52 7.91
C ILE A 247 -17.63 6.25 8.74
N GLU A 248 -17.66 5.13 9.47
CA GLU A 248 -18.81 4.72 10.29
C GLU A 248 -19.16 5.72 11.39
N THR A 249 -18.16 6.34 12.00
CA THR A 249 -18.35 7.37 13.03
C THR A 249 -18.62 8.77 12.47
N GLY A 250 -18.52 8.95 11.14
CA GLY A 250 -18.70 10.25 10.49
C GLY A 250 -17.54 11.24 10.72
N GLU A 251 -16.42 10.78 11.26
CA GLU A 251 -15.23 11.60 11.54
C GLU A 251 -14.52 12.03 10.25
N LYS A 252 -14.51 11.18 9.23
CA LYS A 252 -13.86 11.43 7.94
C LYS A 252 -14.70 10.93 6.77
N ARG A 253 -14.64 11.71 5.68
CA ARG A 253 -15.07 11.27 4.36
C ARG A 253 -13.85 10.78 3.59
N VAL A 254 -14.06 9.78 2.74
CA VAL A 254 -13.00 9.22 1.90
C VAL A 254 -13.44 9.29 0.45
N LYS A 255 -12.82 10.19 -0.32
CA LYS A 255 -13.08 10.32 -1.75
C LYS A 255 -12.47 9.14 -2.50
N VAL A 256 -13.21 8.54 -3.42
CA VAL A 256 -12.68 7.52 -4.31
C VAL A 256 -12.29 8.16 -5.64
N LEU A 257 -10.99 8.04 -5.95
CA LEU A 257 -10.39 8.44 -7.21
C LEU A 257 -10.20 7.17 -8.06
N ILE A 258 -10.51 7.21 -9.34
CA ILE A 258 -10.38 6.02 -10.20
C ILE A 258 -9.14 6.15 -11.08
N ALA A 259 -8.22 5.19 -10.98
CA ALA A 259 -7.11 5.06 -11.91
C ALA A 259 -7.51 4.22 -13.12
N GLU A 260 -7.11 4.68 -14.30
CA GLU A 260 -7.30 3.95 -15.56
C GLU A 260 -6.10 3.00 -15.86
N ASP A 261 -5.01 3.14 -15.10
CA ASP A 261 -3.83 2.32 -15.25
C ASP A 261 -4.12 0.84 -14.97
N LYS A 262 -3.35 -0.02 -15.59
CA LYS A 262 -3.25 -1.42 -15.17
C LYS A 262 -2.34 -1.50 -13.95
N TRP A 263 -2.86 -2.08 -12.87
CA TRP A 263 -2.06 -2.42 -11.70
C TRP A 263 -1.23 -3.67 -11.98
N TYR A 264 0.00 -3.69 -11.48
CA TYR A 264 0.85 -4.86 -11.52
C TYR A 264 1.40 -5.17 -10.12
N GLY A 265 1.41 -6.45 -9.75
CA GLY A 265 2.04 -6.94 -8.56
C GLY A 265 2.59 -8.34 -8.79
N VAL A 266 3.61 -8.71 -8.04
CA VAL A 266 4.18 -10.06 -8.14
C VAL A 266 3.57 -10.92 -7.03
N THR A 267 2.37 -11.44 -7.27
CA THR A 267 1.69 -12.33 -6.30
C THR A 267 2.26 -13.74 -6.40
N TYR A 268 2.42 -14.23 -7.60
CA TYR A 268 3.04 -15.51 -7.92
C TYR A 268 4.42 -15.29 -8.55
N LYS A 269 5.30 -16.29 -8.46
CA LYS A 269 6.63 -16.20 -9.07
C LYS A 269 6.55 -16.00 -10.59
N GLU A 270 5.55 -16.61 -11.19
CA GLU A 270 5.24 -16.58 -12.62
C GLU A 270 4.79 -15.17 -13.10
N ASP A 271 4.24 -14.34 -12.19
CA ASP A 271 3.85 -12.96 -12.52
C ASP A 271 5.07 -12.10 -12.87
N LYS A 272 6.26 -12.44 -12.36
CA LYS A 272 7.48 -11.65 -12.54
C LYS A 272 7.82 -11.39 -14.00
N ASP A 273 7.76 -12.40 -14.84
CA ASP A 273 8.13 -12.27 -16.26
C ASP A 273 7.15 -11.37 -17.01
N MET A 274 5.85 -11.49 -16.73
CA MET A 274 4.81 -10.65 -17.31
C MET A 274 4.95 -9.18 -16.86
N VAL A 275 5.19 -8.96 -15.55
CA VAL A 275 5.39 -7.61 -15.01
C VAL A 275 6.64 -6.98 -15.59
N SER A 276 7.75 -7.72 -15.65
CA SER A 276 9.01 -7.28 -16.26
C SER A 276 8.83 -6.90 -17.73
N ALA A 277 8.14 -7.74 -18.52
CA ALA A 277 7.88 -7.44 -19.92
C ALA A 277 7.04 -6.17 -20.10
N ALA A 278 6.01 -5.98 -19.26
CA ALA A 278 5.15 -4.80 -19.31
C ALA A 278 5.91 -3.51 -18.96
N LEU A 279 6.67 -3.50 -17.88
CA LEU A 279 7.43 -2.30 -17.45
C LEU A 279 8.59 -1.98 -18.40
N ASN A 280 9.30 -2.99 -18.89
CA ASN A 280 10.34 -2.79 -19.91
C ASN A 280 9.77 -2.22 -21.21
N LYS A 281 8.59 -2.67 -21.64
CA LYS A 281 7.91 -2.07 -22.80
C LYS A 281 7.59 -0.59 -22.57
N MET A 282 7.05 -0.24 -21.41
CA MET A 282 6.76 1.17 -21.04
C MET A 282 8.04 2.01 -21.02
N ALA A 283 9.15 1.46 -20.52
CA ALA A 283 10.46 2.13 -20.54
C ALA A 283 11.00 2.32 -21.97
N ASP A 284 10.85 1.31 -22.85
CA ASP A 284 11.22 1.41 -24.27
C ASP A 284 10.36 2.44 -25.04
N GLU A 285 9.14 2.70 -24.58
CA GLU A 285 8.25 3.76 -25.08
C GLU A 285 8.56 5.15 -24.50
N GLY A 286 9.60 5.28 -23.67
CA GLY A 286 10.08 6.56 -23.11
C GLY A 286 9.36 7.02 -21.84
N LEU A 287 8.56 6.16 -21.19
CA LEU A 287 7.80 6.55 -20.00
C LEU A 287 8.68 6.71 -18.75
N TYR A 288 9.81 6.02 -18.67
CA TYR A 288 10.68 5.94 -17.48
C TYR A 288 12.11 6.32 -17.80
N GLU A 289 12.30 7.40 -18.56
CA GLU A 289 13.63 7.92 -18.86
C GLU A 289 14.30 8.47 -17.61
N GLY A 290 15.51 7.96 -17.32
CA GLY A 290 16.36 8.45 -16.25
C GLY A 290 16.15 7.80 -14.87
N ILE A 291 15.44 6.62 -14.82
CA ILE A 291 15.51 5.76 -13.64
C ILE A 291 16.91 5.13 -13.55
#